data_5d259cf8ba0a2cb788f826e970e1f59c
#
_entry.id   5d259cf8ba0a2cb788f826e970e1f59c
#
_cell.length_a   1.000
_cell.length_b   1.000
_cell.length_c   1.000
_cell.angle_alpha   90.00
_cell.angle_beta   90.00
_cell.angle_gamma   90.00
#
_symmetry.space_group_name_H-M   'P 1'
#
loop_
_entity.id
_entity.type
_entity.pdbx_description
1 polymer ?
#
loop_
_entity_poly.entity_id
_entity_poly.type
_entity_poly.pdbx_seq_one_letter_code
_entity_poly.pdbx_strand_id
1 'polypeptide(L)'
;MLAHLPQAAHVAEAFIVLLPQRRQLRAQHLLRRLRLRRYLGGRLGERYTPVDPGPPAPPDLVVQTSLLREREIEEKADPEGYFAGGYLDTLMRLETAERFGFDLSSAQAVLDFGCGAAKNIRLLRGVRDLRLVGTDVNSVQIEWARRHVPGVEFHVNELEPPLRFAEDDTFDLVTAASVFTHIPVHLQRPWLEEIRRILRPGGYFVCTVAGAHHIHIQLSYATKAAGSWDMFQTREEVLGSSWDMFQTREEVLGSCDSMFEVLDYSASESPRDTLVLRKQ
;
A
#
# COMPACT_ATOMS: atom_id res chain seq x y z
N MET A 1 31.74 1.72 -16.30
CA MET A 1 30.97 1.84 -17.56
C MET A 1 29.46 1.68 -17.28
N LEU A 2 28.86 2.52 -16.41
CA LEU A 2 27.44 2.43 -15.98
C LEU A 2 26.75 3.82 -15.85
N ALA A 3 27.28 4.86 -16.53
CA ALA A 3 26.79 6.24 -16.39
C ALA A 3 25.71 6.66 -17.43
N HIS A 4 25.20 5.78 -18.29
CA HIS A 4 24.28 6.16 -19.38
C HIS A 4 22.83 5.64 -19.25
N LEU A 5 22.40 5.14 -18.10
CA LEU A 5 21.08 4.53 -17.94
C LEU A 5 19.90 5.47 -17.57
N PRO A 6 20.11 6.68 -16.98
CA PRO A 6 18.99 7.61 -16.76
C PRO A 6 18.36 8.12 -18.06
N GLN A 7 19.15 8.34 -19.10
CA GLN A 7 18.65 8.90 -20.37
C GLN A 7 17.73 7.94 -21.14
N ALA A 8 17.99 6.63 -21.10
CA ALA A 8 17.15 5.67 -21.81
C ALA A 8 15.74 5.52 -21.19
N ALA A 9 15.61 5.68 -19.88
CA ALA A 9 14.31 5.66 -19.21
C ALA A 9 13.50 6.92 -19.54
N HIS A 10 14.11 8.10 -19.53
CA HIS A 10 13.46 9.35 -19.92
C HIS A 10 13.05 9.39 -21.39
N VAL A 11 13.88 8.80 -22.28
CA VAL A 11 13.55 8.68 -23.70
C VAL A 11 12.35 7.75 -23.91
N ALA A 12 12.28 6.63 -23.19
CA ALA A 12 11.14 5.71 -23.26
C ALA A 12 9.84 6.37 -22.73
N GLU A 13 9.90 7.13 -21.65
CA GLU A 13 8.78 7.90 -21.12
C GLU A 13 8.29 8.98 -22.10
N ALA A 14 9.20 9.69 -22.75
CA ALA A 14 8.88 10.71 -23.76
C ALA A 14 8.18 10.09 -25.01
N PHE A 15 8.58 8.90 -25.44
CA PHE A 15 7.92 8.21 -26.56
C PHE A 15 6.51 7.71 -26.19
N ILE A 16 6.28 7.34 -24.94
CA ILE A 16 4.96 6.88 -24.48
C ILE A 16 3.92 7.98 -24.60
N VAL A 17 4.25 9.23 -24.35
CA VAL A 17 3.34 10.38 -24.44
C VAL A 17 2.78 10.56 -25.85
N LEU A 18 3.49 10.10 -26.88
CA LEU A 18 3.07 10.20 -28.29
C LEU A 18 2.15 9.06 -28.76
N LEU A 19 1.92 8.05 -27.90
CA LEU A 19 1.06 6.92 -28.27
C LEU A 19 -0.43 7.23 -28.03
N PRO A 20 -1.37 6.59 -28.74
CA PRO A 20 -2.78 6.60 -28.37
C PRO A 20 -3.00 6.18 -26.92
N GLN A 21 -3.94 6.81 -26.22
CA GLN A 21 -4.13 6.71 -24.77
C GLN A 21 -4.09 5.26 -24.21
N ARG A 22 -4.79 4.30 -24.86
CA ARG A 22 -4.77 2.88 -24.46
C ARG A 22 -3.37 2.24 -24.60
N ARG A 23 -2.58 2.65 -25.59
CA ARG A 23 -1.21 2.16 -25.78
C ARG A 23 -0.25 2.80 -24.80
N GLN A 24 -0.47 4.07 -24.42
CA GLN A 24 0.28 4.75 -23.37
C GLN A 24 0.13 4.00 -22.03
N LEU A 25 -1.10 3.70 -21.61
CA LEU A 25 -1.38 2.97 -20.37
C LEU A 25 -0.67 1.62 -20.34
N ARG A 26 -0.80 0.82 -21.40
CA ARG A 26 -0.12 -0.49 -21.49
C ARG A 26 1.40 -0.38 -21.41
N ALA A 27 1.99 0.62 -22.08
CA ALA A 27 3.43 0.86 -22.04
C ALA A 27 3.89 1.30 -20.64
N GLN A 28 3.14 2.17 -19.97
CA GLN A 28 3.42 2.57 -18.59
C GLN A 28 3.34 1.38 -17.62
N HIS A 29 2.32 0.51 -17.77
CA HIS A 29 2.20 -0.70 -16.95
C HIS A 29 3.39 -1.65 -17.15
N LEU A 30 3.82 -1.81 -18.40
CA LEU A 30 4.99 -2.63 -18.71
C LEU A 30 6.27 -2.05 -18.08
N LEU A 31 6.49 -0.74 -18.18
CA LEU A 31 7.65 -0.09 -17.57
C LEU A 31 7.67 -0.25 -16.04
N ARG A 32 6.55 -0.05 -15.37
CA ARG A 32 6.42 -0.25 -13.90
C ARG A 32 6.79 -1.69 -13.52
N ARG A 33 6.27 -2.67 -14.27
CA ARG A 33 6.60 -4.09 -14.07
C ARG A 33 8.08 -4.38 -14.27
N LEU A 34 8.69 -3.83 -15.32
CA LEU A 34 10.11 -4.01 -15.61
C LEU A 34 11.01 -3.34 -14.56
N ARG A 35 10.63 -2.16 -14.06
CA ARG A 35 11.37 -1.47 -12.98
C ARG A 35 11.40 -2.33 -11.71
N LEU A 36 10.24 -2.83 -11.25
CA LEU A 36 10.19 -3.69 -10.06
C LEU A 36 10.99 -4.99 -10.27
N ARG A 37 10.84 -5.65 -11.41
CA ARG A 37 11.59 -6.89 -11.72
C ARG A 37 13.09 -6.66 -11.72
N ARG A 38 13.53 -5.55 -12.30
CA ARG A 38 14.96 -5.18 -12.33
C ARG A 38 15.48 -4.88 -10.93
N TYR A 39 14.71 -4.17 -10.14
CA TYR A 39 15.05 -3.87 -8.74
C TYR A 39 15.19 -5.16 -7.93
N LEU A 40 14.20 -6.03 -7.95
CA LEU A 40 14.23 -7.31 -7.23
C LEU A 40 15.38 -8.21 -7.70
N GLY A 41 15.58 -8.34 -9.02
CA GLY A 41 16.68 -9.13 -9.56
C GLY A 41 18.06 -8.58 -9.20
N GLY A 42 18.22 -7.25 -9.18
CA GLY A 42 19.47 -6.62 -8.79
C GLY A 42 19.80 -6.74 -7.30
N ARG A 43 18.79 -6.77 -6.44
CA ARG A 43 18.96 -6.90 -4.98
C ARG A 43 19.08 -8.34 -4.52
N LEU A 44 18.31 -9.25 -5.11
CA LEU A 44 18.12 -10.62 -4.62
C LEU A 44 18.90 -11.67 -5.42
N GLY A 45 19.40 -11.31 -6.63
CA GLY A 45 20.12 -12.26 -7.46
C GLY A 45 19.35 -13.57 -7.67
N GLU A 46 19.95 -14.68 -7.30
CA GLU A 46 19.36 -16.01 -7.44
C GLU A 46 18.15 -16.27 -6.53
N ARG A 47 17.95 -15.47 -5.48
CA ARG A 47 16.73 -15.56 -4.64
C ARG A 47 15.47 -15.06 -5.33
N TYR A 48 15.58 -14.40 -6.48
CA TYR A 48 14.44 -13.87 -7.22
C TYR A 48 14.25 -14.55 -8.56
N THR A 49 13.07 -15.14 -8.75
CA THR A 49 12.61 -15.62 -10.05
C THR A 49 11.30 -14.93 -10.40
N PRO A 50 11.24 -14.14 -11.49
CA PRO A 50 10.00 -13.49 -11.88
C PRO A 50 8.87 -14.49 -12.09
N VAL A 51 7.78 -14.30 -11.37
CA VAL A 51 6.55 -15.11 -11.52
C VAL A 51 5.43 -14.29 -12.15
N ASP A 52 4.44 -14.99 -12.71
CA ASP A 52 3.20 -14.34 -13.11
C ASP A 52 2.45 -13.90 -11.85
N PRO A 53 2.10 -12.61 -11.70
CA PRO A 53 1.37 -12.13 -10.54
C PRO A 53 -0.07 -12.69 -10.44
N GLY A 54 -0.58 -13.32 -11.49
CA GLY A 54 -1.96 -13.78 -11.60
C GLY A 54 -2.93 -12.71 -12.12
N PRO A 55 -4.22 -13.04 -12.26
CA PRO A 55 -5.20 -12.15 -12.83
C PRO A 55 -5.46 -10.92 -11.93
N PRO A 56 -5.91 -9.79 -12.49
CA PRO A 56 -6.48 -8.71 -11.71
C PRO A 56 -7.77 -9.18 -11.04
N ALA A 57 -8.10 -8.63 -9.88
CA ALA A 57 -9.41 -8.85 -9.27
C ALA A 57 -10.50 -8.21 -10.14
N PRO A 58 -11.72 -8.76 -10.13
CA PRO A 58 -12.83 -8.19 -10.88
C PRO A 58 -13.17 -6.78 -10.37
N PRO A 59 -13.81 -5.94 -11.22
CA PRO A 59 -14.08 -4.53 -10.91
C PRO A 59 -14.81 -4.30 -9.59
N ASP A 60 -15.81 -5.10 -9.28
CA ASP A 60 -16.61 -5.05 -8.06
C ASP A 60 -15.77 -5.26 -6.78
N LEU A 61 -14.73 -6.08 -6.84
CA LEU A 61 -13.80 -6.25 -5.73
C LEU A 61 -12.79 -5.09 -5.62
N VAL A 62 -12.34 -4.55 -6.76
CA VAL A 62 -11.42 -3.40 -6.77
C VAL A 62 -12.08 -2.17 -6.15
N VAL A 63 -13.35 -2.03 -6.36
CA VAL A 63 -14.16 -0.93 -5.85
C VAL A 63 -14.34 -0.94 -4.35
N GLN A 64 -14.48 -2.11 -3.75
CA GLN A 64 -14.60 -2.24 -2.29
C GLN A 64 -13.35 -1.69 -1.54
N THR A 65 -12.26 -1.43 -2.24
CA THR A 65 -11.06 -0.76 -1.72
C THR A 65 -11.05 0.75 -1.93
N SER A 66 -12.01 1.29 -2.68
CA SER A 66 -12.10 2.72 -2.97
C SER A 66 -13.46 3.24 -2.54
N LEU A 67 -13.50 4.45 -1.98
CA LEU A 67 -14.74 5.16 -1.62
C LEU A 67 -15.52 5.66 -2.85
N LEU A 68 -15.38 5.02 -4.01
CA LEU A 68 -16.08 5.37 -5.24
C LEU A 68 -17.51 4.82 -5.21
N ARG A 69 -18.46 5.58 -5.73
CA ARG A 69 -19.87 5.16 -5.85
C ARG A 69 -20.02 4.03 -6.87
N GLU A 70 -20.97 3.11 -6.66
CA GLU A 70 -21.28 2.01 -7.59
C GLU A 70 -21.38 2.46 -9.07
N ARG A 71 -21.98 3.60 -9.35
CA ARG A 71 -22.14 4.15 -10.69
C ARG A 71 -20.83 4.67 -11.34
N GLU A 72 -19.92 5.22 -10.54
CA GLU A 72 -18.58 5.63 -11.01
C GLU A 72 -17.64 4.46 -11.18
N ILE A 73 -18.00 3.36 -10.58
CA ILE A 73 -17.30 2.09 -10.54
C ILE A 73 -17.35 1.36 -11.88
N GLU A 74 -18.54 1.20 -12.43
CA GLU A 74 -18.72 0.52 -13.74
C GLU A 74 -18.08 1.31 -14.89
N GLU A 75 -18.07 2.66 -14.80
CA GLU A 75 -17.49 3.53 -15.82
C GLU A 75 -15.98 3.77 -15.68
N LYS A 76 -15.44 3.73 -14.45
CA LYS A 76 -14.04 4.11 -14.15
C LYS A 76 -13.17 2.99 -13.58
N ALA A 77 -13.75 1.84 -13.24
CA ALA A 77 -12.97 0.73 -12.74
C ALA A 77 -12.02 0.22 -13.82
N ASP A 78 -10.74 0.53 -13.68
CA ASP A 78 -9.66 -0.08 -14.46
C ASP A 78 -8.90 -1.07 -13.57
N PRO A 79 -9.32 -2.34 -13.50
CA PRO A 79 -8.63 -3.35 -12.69
C PRO A 79 -7.18 -3.55 -13.12
N GLU A 80 -6.89 -3.48 -14.43
CA GLU A 80 -5.53 -3.58 -14.94
C GLU A 80 -4.67 -2.42 -14.43
N GLY A 81 -5.17 -1.18 -14.50
CA GLY A 81 -4.50 0.01 -13.99
C GLY A 81 -4.31 0.01 -12.49
N TYR A 82 -5.32 -0.44 -11.75
CA TYR A 82 -5.24 -0.60 -10.29
C TYR A 82 -4.11 -1.57 -9.90
N PHE A 83 -4.05 -2.75 -10.52
CA PHE A 83 -3.00 -3.73 -10.25
C PHE A 83 -1.63 -3.29 -10.80
N ALA A 84 -1.60 -2.59 -11.92
CA ALA A 84 -0.36 -2.00 -12.44
C ALA A 84 0.20 -0.90 -11.52
N GLY A 85 -0.66 -0.18 -10.79
CA GLY A 85 -0.25 0.73 -9.72
C GLY A 85 0.53 0.01 -8.61
N GLY A 86 0.18 -1.24 -8.30
CA GLY A 86 0.86 -2.06 -7.31
C GLY A 86 2.36 -2.24 -7.57
N TYR A 87 2.81 -2.28 -8.82
CA TYR A 87 4.25 -2.37 -9.13
C TYR A 87 5.02 -1.16 -8.60
N LEU A 88 4.48 0.04 -8.80
CA LEU A 88 5.10 1.26 -8.33
C LEU A 88 4.99 1.36 -6.80
N ASP A 89 3.82 1.08 -6.26
CA ASP A 89 3.56 1.12 -4.82
C ASP A 89 4.49 0.18 -4.05
N THR A 90 4.69 -1.04 -4.54
CA THR A 90 5.60 -2.03 -3.93
C THR A 90 7.05 -1.56 -4.03
N LEU A 91 7.48 -1.10 -5.21
CA LEU A 91 8.84 -0.61 -5.41
C LEU A 91 9.15 0.57 -4.47
N MET A 92 8.27 1.56 -4.42
CA MET A 92 8.46 2.73 -3.57
C MET A 92 8.59 2.37 -2.08
N ARG A 93 7.78 1.43 -1.57
CA ARG A 93 7.88 1.01 -0.16
C ARG A 93 9.16 0.26 0.13
N LEU A 94 9.59 -0.63 -0.76
CA LEU A 94 10.85 -1.35 -0.61
C LEU A 94 12.03 -0.38 -0.66
N GLU A 95 12.09 0.50 -1.67
CA GLU A 95 13.15 1.52 -1.79
C GLU A 95 13.15 2.46 -0.58
N THR A 96 11.97 2.80 -0.05
CA THR A 96 11.85 3.63 1.15
C THR A 96 12.40 2.91 2.38
N ALA A 97 11.99 1.66 2.63
CA ALA A 97 12.51 0.88 3.76
C ALA A 97 14.03 0.68 3.66
N GLU A 98 14.56 0.35 2.47
CA GLU A 98 16.00 0.16 2.24
C GLU A 98 16.83 1.42 2.46
N ARG A 99 16.28 2.60 2.16
CA ARG A 99 16.94 3.89 2.45
C ARG A 99 17.29 4.04 3.92
N PHE A 100 16.50 3.41 4.80
CA PHE A 100 16.69 3.43 6.24
C PHE A 100 17.29 2.15 6.82
N GLY A 101 17.86 1.29 5.96
CA GLY A 101 18.63 0.14 6.37
C GLY A 101 17.90 -1.21 6.34
N PHE A 102 16.65 -1.26 5.88
CA PHE A 102 16.00 -2.54 5.61
C PHE A 102 16.75 -3.28 4.49
N ASP A 103 16.97 -4.56 4.67
CA ASP A 103 17.59 -5.41 3.65
C ASP A 103 16.66 -6.56 3.24
N LEU A 104 16.04 -6.42 2.07
CA LEU A 104 15.16 -7.45 1.52
C LEU A 104 15.91 -8.77 1.27
N SER A 105 17.23 -8.72 1.06
CA SER A 105 18.02 -9.93 0.79
C SER A 105 18.17 -10.85 2.01
N SER A 106 18.03 -10.30 3.21
CA SER A 106 18.06 -11.05 4.47
C SER A 106 16.69 -11.29 5.09
N ALA A 107 15.65 -10.61 4.57
CA ALA A 107 14.29 -10.71 5.10
C ALA A 107 13.73 -12.15 4.97
N GLN A 108 12.98 -12.57 5.99
CA GLN A 108 12.36 -13.88 6.10
C GLN A 108 10.83 -13.81 6.03
N ALA A 109 10.22 -12.72 6.50
CA ALA A 109 8.77 -12.57 6.52
C ALA A 109 8.33 -11.12 6.27
N VAL A 110 7.33 -10.96 5.40
CA VAL A 110 6.71 -9.66 5.08
C VAL A 110 5.19 -9.78 5.24
N LEU A 111 4.60 -8.79 5.90
CA LEU A 111 3.14 -8.64 6.03
C LEU A 111 2.67 -7.42 5.24
N ASP A 112 1.62 -7.59 4.44
CA ASP A 112 0.83 -6.51 3.84
C ASP A 112 -0.48 -6.38 4.62
N PHE A 113 -0.53 -5.40 5.52
CA PHE A 113 -1.68 -5.12 6.38
C PHE A 113 -2.68 -4.24 5.61
N GLY A 114 -3.91 -4.71 5.48
CA GLY A 114 -4.91 -4.14 4.60
C GLY A 114 -4.61 -4.43 3.12
N CYS A 115 -4.28 -5.68 2.81
CA CYS A 115 -3.80 -6.09 1.48
C CYS A 115 -4.89 -6.09 0.39
N GLY A 116 -6.17 -6.00 0.78
CA GLY A 116 -7.30 -6.12 -0.12
C GLY A 116 -7.23 -7.40 -0.96
N ALA A 117 -7.43 -7.26 -2.26
CA ALA A 117 -7.27 -8.35 -3.23
C ALA A 117 -5.79 -8.62 -3.60
N ALA A 118 -4.87 -8.41 -2.67
CA ALA A 118 -3.43 -8.68 -2.79
C ALA A 118 -2.73 -7.89 -3.91
N LYS A 119 -3.04 -6.60 -4.06
CA LYS A 119 -2.45 -5.75 -5.11
C LYS A 119 -0.92 -5.71 -5.03
N ASN A 120 -0.36 -5.59 -3.82
CA ASN A 120 1.07 -5.36 -3.60
C ASN A 120 1.81 -6.66 -3.28
N ILE A 121 1.37 -7.39 -2.24
CA ILE A 121 2.11 -8.55 -1.71
C ILE A 121 2.35 -9.65 -2.76
N ARG A 122 1.43 -9.84 -3.71
CA ARG A 122 1.56 -10.82 -4.80
C ARG A 122 2.81 -10.61 -5.67
N LEU A 123 3.33 -9.39 -5.70
CA LEU A 123 4.48 -9.03 -6.54
C LEU A 123 5.81 -9.52 -5.98
N LEU A 124 5.84 -9.92 -4.70
CA LEU A 124 7.00 -10.51 -4.03
C LEU A 124 7.05 -12.04 -4.12
N ARG A 125 6.05 -12.70 -4.72
CA ARG A 125 5.98 -14.18 -4.83
C ARG A 125 7.15 -14.82 -5.55
N GLY A 126 7.89 -14.08 -6.32
CA GLY A 126 9.12 -14.56 -6.95
C GLY A 126 10.34 -14.60 -6.03
N VAL A 127 10.23 -14.12 -4.81
CA VAL A 127 11.32 -14.12 -3.82
C VAL A 127 11.32 -15.45 -3.07
N ARG A 128 12.36 -16.26 -3.26
CA ARG A 128 12.51 -17.54 -2.57
C ARG A 128 12.80 -17.35 -1.09
N ASP A 129 12.32 -18.26 -0.27
CA ASP A 129 12.55 -18.29 1.19
C ASP A 129 12.04 -17.03 1.90
N LEU A 130 11.04 -16.35 1.32
CA LEU A 130 10.35 -15.22 1.91
C LEU A 130 8.90 -15.61 2.20
N ARG A 131 8.54 -15.66 3.48
CA ARG A 131 7.17 -15.82 3.92
C ARG A 131 6.38 -14.55 3.60
N LEU A 132 5.32 -14.70 2.83
CA LEU A 132 4.44 -13.61 2.43
C LEU A 132 3.09 -13.78 3.08
N VAL A 133 2.64 -12.76 3.80
CA VAL A 133 1.36 -12.76 4.49
C VAL A 133 0.56 -11.53 4.10
N GLY A 134 -0.71 -11.70 3.79
CA GLY A 134 -1.66 -10.61 3.56
C GLY A 134 -2.82 -10.71 4.55
N THR A 135 -3.29 -9.59 5.08
CA THR A 135 -4.48 -9.56 5.91
C THR A 135 -5.37 -8.37 5.57
N ASP A 136 -6.67 -8.55 5.67
CA ASP A 136 -7.68 -7.52 5.43
C ASP A 136 -8.95 -7.85 6.22
N VAL A 137 -9.73 -6.84 6.56
CA VAL A 137 -11.06 -7.00 7.19
C VAL A 137 -12.10 -7.50 6.19
N ASN A 138 -11.87 -7.30 4.88
CA ASN A 138 -12.78 -7.71 3.83
C ASN A 138 -12.60 -9.18 3.47
N SER A 139 -13.45 -10.04 4.03
CA SER A 139 -13.41 -11.49 3.80
C SER A 139 -13.57 -11.89 2.35
N VAL A 140 -14.35 -11.13 1.56
CA VAL A 140 -14.61 -11.42 0.14
C VAL A 140 -13.34 -11.23 -0.69
N GLN A 141 -12.59 -10.15 -0.42
CA GLN A 141 -11.30 -9.90 -1.06
C GLN A 141 -10.25 -10.93 -0.68
N ILE A 142 -10.18 -11.29 0.60
CA ILE A 142 -9.27 -12.32 1.10
C ILE A 142 -9.58 -13.68 0.48
N GLU A 143 -10.85 -14.05 0.36
CA GLU A 143 -11.23 -15.32 -0.26
C GLU A 143 -10.86 -15.35 -1.75
N TRP A 144 -11.07 -14.25 -2.45
CA TRP A 144 -10.61 -14.12 -3.83
C TRP A 144 -9.08 -14.26 -3.94
N ALA A 145 -8.34 -13.56 -3.07
CA ALA A 145 -6.88 -13.61 -3.06
C ALA A 145 -6.34 -15.02 -2.79
N ARG A 146 -6.93 -15.76 -1.85
CA ARG A 146 -6.59 -17.16 -1.57
C ARG A 146 -6.72 -18.07 -2.79
N ARG A 147 -7.73 -17.84 -3.61
CA ARG A 147 -7.98 -18.65 -4.83
C ARG A 147 -7.06 -18.30 -5.99
N HIS A 148 -6.64 -17.04 -6.10
CA HIS A 148 -5.98 -16.54 -7.31
C HIS A 148 -4.52 -16.14 -7.12
N VAL A 149 -4.04 -16.10 -5.87
CA VAL A 149 -2.67 -15.67 -5.54
C VAL A 149 -1.98 -16.74 -4.68
N PRO A 150 -1.64 -17.91 -5.27
CA PRO A 150 -0.95 -18.97 -4.54
C PRO A 150 0.43 -18.50 -4.06
N GLY A 151 0.92 -19.07 -2.95
CA GLY A 151 2.23 -18.75 -2.37
C GLY A 151 2.24 -17.50 -1.47
N VAL A 152 1.08 -17.01 -1.09
CA VAL A 152 0.87 -15.99 -0.06
C VAL A 152 -0.14 -16.56 0.95
N GLU A 153 0.15 -16.41 2.23
CA GLU A 153 -0.80 -16.72 3.31
C GLU A 153 -1.77 -15.56 3.47
N PHE A 154 -3.08 -15.83 3.53
CA PHE A 154 -4.09 -14.77 3.66
C PHE A 154 -4.97 -15.00 4.87
N HIS A 155 -5.20 -13.94 5.65
CA HIS A 155 -6.03 -13.95 6.85
C HIS A 155 -7.08 -12.84 6.81
N VAL A 156 -8.27 -13.14 7.30
CA VAL A 156 -9.24 -12.10 7.64
C VAL A 156 -8.96 -11.66 9.06
N ASN A 157 -8.83 -10.36 9.28
CA ASN A 157 -8.68 -9.80 10.62
C ASN A 157 -9.94 -9.03 11.04
N GLU A 158 -10.08 -8.85 12.35
CA GLU A 158 -11.12 -8.02 12.93
C GLU A 158 -10.80 -6.53 12.74
N LEU A 159 -11.78 -5.65 13.01
CA LEU A 159 -11.58 -4.19 13.01
C LEU A 159 -10.62 -3.74 14.12
N GLU A 160 -10.56 -4.47 15.20
CA GLU A 160 -9.71 -4.22 16.36
C GLU A 160 -8.61 -5.28 16.46
N PRO A 161 -7.42 -4.93 17.00
CA PRO A 161 -6.37 -5.90 17.27
C PRO A 161 -6.83 -6.90 18.38
N PRO A 162 -6.16 -8.08 18.51
CA PRO A 162 -4.90 -8.46 17.88
C PRO A 162 -5.06 -9.24 16.56
N LEU A 163 -3.95 -9.33 15.81
CA LEU A 163 -3.81 -10.27 14.69
C LEU A 163 -3.53 -11.68 15.24
N ARG A 164 -4.58 -12.45 15.49
CA ARG A 164 -4.49 -13.76 16.18
C ARG A 164 -3.65 -14.82 15.45
N PHE A 165 -3.40 -14.64 14.15
CA PHE A 165 -2.57 -15.52 13.34
C PHE A 165 -1.06 -15.22 13.42
N ALA A 166 -0.70 -14.06 13.98
CA ALA A 166 0.67 -13.59 14.03
C ALA A 166 1.24 -13.70 15.45
N GLU A 167 2.38 -14.39 15.57
CA GLU A 167 3.15 -14.44 16.81
C GLU A 167 3.99 -13.17 16.98
N ASP A 168 4.51 -12.96 18.20
CA ASP A 168 5.46 -11.89 18.48
C ASP A 168 6.71 -12.04 17.62
N ASP A 169 7.35 -10.94 17.29
CA ASP A 169 8.67 -10.93 16.63
C ASP A 169 8.75 -11.75 15.33
N THR A 170 7.67 -11.74 14.53
CA THR A 170 7.54 -12.59 13.34
C THR A 170 8.05 -11.91 12.07
N PHE A 171 7.72 -10.63 11.86
CA PHE A 171 7.92 -9.98 10.56
C PHE A 171 9.13 -9.05 10.55
N ASP A 172 9.88 -9.08 9.44
CA ASP A 172 10.98 -8.14 9.17
C ASP A 172 10.47 -6.82 8.61
N LEU A 173 9.37 -6.88 7.85
CA LEU A 173 8.70 -5.72 7.27
C LEU A 173 7.18 -5.90 7.35
N VAL A 174 6.50 -4.87 7.82
CA VAL A 174 5.06 -4.69 7.69
C VAL A 174 4.80 -3.49 6.80
N THR A 175 3.92 -3.63 5.81
CA THR A 175 3.46 -2.53 4.97
C THR A 175 1.97 -2.29 5.16
N ALA A 176 1.53 -1.03 5.12
CA ALA A 176 0.11 -0.66 5.18
C ALA A 176 -0.18 0.49 4.21
N ALA A 177 -0.72 0.13 3.04
CA ALA A 177 -1.02 1.09 1.98
C ALA A 177 -2.44 1.61 2.10
N SER A 178 -2.62 2.85 2.47
CA SER A 178 -3.96 3.47 2.59
C SER A 178 -4.87 2.76 3.60
N VAL A 179 -4.31 2.25 4.67
CA VAL A 179 -5.05 1.56 5.75
C VAL A 179 -5.25 2.53 6.92
N PHE A 180 -4.19 3.14 7.42
CA PHE A 180 -4.27 4.09 8.54
C PHE A 180 -5.07 5.35 8.19
N THR A 181 -5.27 5.63 6.92
CA THR A 181 -6.21 6.65 6.43
C THR A 181 -7.68 6.30 6.64
N HIS A 182 -7.99 5.06 7.07
CA HIS A 182 -9.35 4.56 7.31
C HIS A 182 -9.55 4.01 8.72
N ILE A 183 -8.50 3.93 9.53
CA ILE A 183 -8.57 3.50 10.93
C ILE A 183 -8.95 4.71 11.81
N PRO A 184 -10.05 4.64 12.58
CA PRO A 184 -10.41 5.69 13.53
C PRO A 184 -9.26 6.00 14.49
N VAL A 185 -9.09 7.28 14.84
CA VAL A 185 -7.94 7.75 15.65
C VAL A 185 -7.78 6.95 16.95
N HIS A 186 -8.87 6.64 17.64
CA HIS A 186 -8.84 5.87 18.90
C HIS A 186 -8.32 4.43 18.73
N LEU A 187 -8.36 3.87 17.51
CA LEU A 187 -7.85 2.53 17.20
C LEU A 187 -6.43 2.57 16.60
N GLN A 188 -5.93 3.73 16.20
CA GLN A 188 -4.59 3.79 15.56
C GLN A 188 -3.48 3.39 16.51
N ARG A 189 -3.51 3.88 17.76
CA ARG A 189 -2.52 3.49 18.77
C ARG A 189 -2.57 1.99 19.12
N PRO A 190 -3.73 1.38 19.42
CA PRO A 190 -3.84 -0.08 19.56
C PRO A 190 -3.28 -0.87 18.35
N TRP A 191 -3.52 -0.41 17.14
CA TRP A 191 -2.95 -1.04 15.95
C TRP A 191 -1.42 -0.84 15.85
N LEU A 192 -0.89 0.32 16.22
CA LEU A 192 0.57 0.52 16.27
C LEU A 192 1.23 -0.38 17.32
N GLU A 193 0.60 -0.58 18.48
CA GLU A 193 1.06 -1.52 19.51
C GLU A 193 1.08 -2.96 18.98
N GLU A 194 0.05 -3.36 18.23
CA GLU A 194 -0.02 -4.66 17.59
C GLU A 194 1.02 -4.85 16.49
N ILE A 195 1.20 -3.86 15.61
CA ILE A 195 2.25 -3.89 14.57
C ILE A 195 3.63 -4.01 15.23
N ARG A 196 3.85 -3.27 16.34
CA ARG A 196 5.10 -3.40 17.10
C ARG A 196 5.27 -4.80 17.68
N ARG A 197 4.23 -5.41 18.22
CA ARG A 197 4.27 -6.77 18.77
C ARG A 197 4.76 -7.77 17.74
N ILE A 198 4.18 -7.75 16.55
CA ILE A 198 4.46 -8.73 15.49
C ILE A 198 5.75 -8.48 14.71
N LEU A 199 6.29 -7.25 14.74
CA LEU A 199 7.60 -6.95 14.16
C LEU A 199 8.73 -7.53 14.99
N ARG A 200 9.76 -8.05 14.34
CA ARG A 200 11.01 -8.41 14.99
C ARG A 200 11.73 -7.18 15.55
N PRO A 201 12.56 -7.30 16.57
CA PRO A 201 13.48 -6.23 16.94
C PRO A 201 14.30 -5.78 15.73
N GLY A 202 14.34 -4.48 15.46
CA GLY A 202 14.92 -3.90 14.24
C GLY A 202 14.06 -4.01 12.99
N GLY A 203 12.87 -4.60 13.05
CA GLY A 203 11.93 -4.69 11.94
C GLY A 203 11.28 -3.36 11.59
N TYR A 204 10.77 -3.24 10.37
CA TYR A 204 10.29 -1.98 9.79
C TYR A 204 8.79 -1.98 9.57
N PHE A 205 8.17 -0.84 9.82
CA PHE A 205 6.81 -0.56 9.42
C PHE A 205 6.78 0.63 8.45
N VAL A 206 6.25 0.41 7.24
CA VAL A 206 6.08 1.44 6.22
C VAL A 206 4.61 1.59 5.91
N CYS A 207 4.03 2.72 6.28
CA CYS A 207 2.61 2.97 6.04
C CYS A 207 2.35 4.33 5.43
N THR A 208 1.15 4.52 4.92
CA THR A 208 0.65 5.83 4.53
C THR A 208 -0.42 6.29 5.50
N VAL A 209 -0.33 7.57 5.86
CA VAL A 209 -1.27 8.26 6.76
C VAL A 209 -1.96 9.41 6.03
N ALA A 210 -3.07 9.89 6.57
CA ALA A 210 -3.77 11.04 6.06
C ALA A 210 -3.08 12.32 6.55
N GLY A 211 -2.26 12.94 5.70
CA GLY A 211 -1.59 14.19 6.01
C GLY A 211 -2.47 15.43 5.77
N ALA A 212 -1.95 16.61 6.12
CA ALA A 212 -2.65 17.89 5.98
C ALA A 212 -3.10 18.18 4.53
N HIS A 213 -2.34 17.71 3.53
CA HIS A 213 -2.69 17.88 2.12
C HIS A 213 -3.94 17.05 1.75
N HIS A 214 -4.14 15.91 2.39
CA HIS A 214 -5.33 15.09 2.20
C HIS A 214 -6.62 15.81 2.65
N ILE A 215 -6.55 16.58 3.74
CA ILE A 215 -7.65 17.41 4.22
C ILE A 215 -8.09 18.42 3.16
N HIS A 216 -7.14 19.11 2.52
CA HIS A 216 -7.45 20.06 1.46
C HIS A 216 -8.11 19.41 0.25
N ILE A 217 -7.68 18.22 -0.12
CA ILE A 217 -8.27 17.47 -1.23
C ILE A 217 -9.70 17.02 -0.87
N GLN A 218 -9.91 16.46 0.31
CA GLN A 218 -11.23 16.05 0.77
C GLN A 218 -12.20 17.24 0.88
N LEU A 219 -11.76 18.36 1.44
CA LEU A 219 -12.54 19.60 1.46
C LEU A 219 -12.85 20.13 0.05
N SER A 220 -11.90 20.01 -0.89
CA SER A 220 -12.13 20.43 -2.29
C SER A 220 -13.10 19.50 -3.01
N TYR A 221 -13.11 18.21 -2.70
CA TYR A 221 -14.12 17.26 -3.20
C TYR A 221 -15.48 17.49 -2.54
N ALA A 222 -15.53 17.73 -1.23
CA ALA A 222 -16.75 18.06 -0.53
C ALA A 222 -17.40 19.35 -1.03
N THR A 223 -16.61 20.39 -1.31
CA THR A 223 -17.11 21.63 -1.90
C THR A 223 -17.54 21.52 -3.35
N LYS A 224 -16.90 20.67 -4.16
CA LYS A 224 -17.31 20.36 -5.54
C LYS A 224 -18.53 19.42 -5.58
N ALA A 225 -18.67 18.54 -4.62
CA ALA A 225 -19.80 17.61 -4.46
C ALA A 225 -21.03 18.24 -3.77
N ALA A 226 -20.98 19.52 -3.38
CA ALA A 226 -22.09 20.22 -2.75
C ALA A 226 -23.39 20.28 -3.59
N GLY A 227 -23.36 19.80 -4.84
CA GLY A 227 -24.52 19.51 -5.67
C GLY A 227 -25.00 18.04 -5.68
N SER A 228 -24.34 17.12 -4.93
CA SER A 228 -24.70 15.68 -4.92
C SER A 228 -24.41 15.02 -3.56
N TRP A 229 -25.08 15.50 -2.52
CA TRP A 229 -24.90 15.06 -1.12
C TRP A 229 -25.44 13.66 -0.79
N ASP A 230 -25.98 12.93 -1.75
CA ASP A 230 -26.63 11.62 -1.54
C ASP A 230 -25.68 10.47 -1.19
N MET A 231 -24.38 10.71 -1.05
CA MET A 231 -23.40 9.66 -0.76
C MET A 231 -23.19 9.42 0.74
N PHE A 232 -23.51 10.40 1.58
CA PHE A 232 -23.43 10.31 3.02
C PHE A 232 -24.78 10.73 3.59
N GLN A 233 -25.30 10.00 4.56
CA GLN A 233 -26.66 10.21 5.06
C GLN A 233 -26.83 11.58 5.72
N THR A 234 -25.77 12.15 6.31
CA THR A 234 -25.76 13.54 6.78
C THR A 234 -24.36 14.18 6.69
N ARG A 235 -24.32 15.53 6.64
CA ARG A 235 -23.07 16.30 6.72
C ARG A 235 -22.30 16.00 8.02
N GLU A 236 -23.01 15.76 9.11
CA GLU A 236 -22.44 15.44 10.42
C GLU A 236 -21.83 14.05 10.46
N GLU A 237 -22.41 13.06 9.78
CA GLU A 237 -21.82 11.71 9.66
C GLU A 237 -20.52 11.73 8.82
N VAL A 238 -20.47 12.54 7.76
CA VAL A 238 -19.24 12.70 6.95
C VAL A 238 -18.18 13.43 7.75
N LEU A 239 -18.54 14.54 8.40
CA LEU A 239 -17.59 15.34 9.17
C LEU A 239 -17.17 14.59 10.44
N GLY A 240 -18.07 13.91 11.13
CA GLY A 240 -17.77 13.11 12.33
C GLY A 240 -16.86 11.92 12.01
N SER A 241 -17.18 11.12 10.99
CA SER A 241 -16.40 9.94 10.64
C SER A 241 -15.07 10.26 9.94
N SER A 242 -14.99 11.38 9.20
CA SER A 242 -13.78 11.76 8.46
C SER A 242 -12.78 12.54 9.32
N TRP A 243 -13.25 13.36 10.27
CA TRP A 243 -12.36 14.14 11.13
C TRP A 243 -11.58 13.27 12.12
N ASP A 244 -12.15 12.16 12.57
CA ASP A 244 -11.50 11.22 13.47
C ASP A 244 -10.35 10.42 12.83
N MET A 245 -10.16 10.54 11.52
CA MET A 245 -9.10 9.86 10.78
C MET A 245 -7.94 10.77 10.38
N PHE A 246 -8.11 12.10 10.49
CA PHE A 246 -7.08 13.07 10.15
C PHE A 246 -6.31 13.45 11.40
N GLN A 247 -5.00 13.36 11.31
CA GLN A 247 -4.09 13.77 12.38
C GLN A 247 -3.06 14.75 11.83
N THR A 248 -2.67 15.70 12.66
CA THR A 248 -1.48 16.51 12.41
C THR A 248 -0.24 15.61 12.45
N ARG A 249 0.86 16.10 11.88
CA ARG A 249 2.15 15.40 11.96
C ARG A 249 2.53 15.11 13.42
N GLU A 250 2.33 16.07 14.31
CA GLU A 250 2.61 15.97 15.73
C GLU A 250 1.79 14.88 16.39
N GLU A 251 0.51 14.76 16.08
CA GLU A 251 -0.38 13.72 16.63
C GLU A 251 0.03 12.32 16.13
N VAL A 252 0.34 12.17 14.84
CA VAL A 252 0.84 10.90 14.28
C VAL A 252 2.14 10.50 14.95
N LEU A 253 3.11 11.44 15.07
CA LEU A 253 4.39 11.16 15.69
C LEU A 253 4.24 10.86 17.18
N GLY A 254 3.37 11.60 17.90
CA GLY A 254 3.05 11.35 19.30
C GLY A 254 2.41 9.98 19.54
N SER A 255 1.65 9.46 18.57
CA SER A 255 1.09 8.11 18.65
C SER A 255 2.15 7.02 18.50
N CYS A 256 3.28 7.32 17.87
CA CYS A 256 4.42 6.40 17.70
C CYS A 256 5.44 6.48 18.83
N ASP A 257 5.38 7.54 19.64
CA ASP A 257 6.37 7.86 20.68
C ASP A 257 6.51 6.71 21.68
N SER A 258 7.71 6.44 22.13
CA SER A 258 8.07 5.33 23.02
C SER A 258 7.90 3.91 22.47
N MET A 259 7.28 3.72 21.31
CA MET A 259 7.04 2.41 20.70
C MET A 259 8.01 2.10 19.55
N PHE A 260 8.35 3.15 18.79
CA PHE A 260 9.15 3.02 17.59
C PHE A 260 10.21 4.11 17.51
N GLU A 261 11.29 3.83 16.81
CA GLU A 261 12.14 4.87 16.24
C GLU A 261 11.46 5.38 14.96
N VAL A 262 11.13 6.67 14.94
CA VAL A 262 10.60 7.32 13.72
C VAL A 262 11.77 7.65 12.81
N LEU A 263 11.88 6.95 11.68
CA LEU A 263 12.96 7.13 10.72
C LEU A 263 12.65 8.21 9.69
N ASP A 264 11.39 8.30 9.27
CA ASP A 264 10.93 9.31 8.30
C ASP A 264 9.43 9.59 8.44
N TYR A 265 9.09 10.84 8.16
CA TYR A 265 7.73 11.28 7.88
C TYR A 265 7.80 12.21 6.66
N SER A 266 7.55 11.66 5.50
CA SER A 266 7.59 12.39 4.23
C SER A 266 6.21 12.88 3.86
N ALA A 267 6.01 14.20 3.95
CA ALA A 267 4.87 14.87 3.32
C ALA A 267 5.01 14.75 1.79
N SER A 268 3.96 14.30 1.13
CA SER A 268 3.91 14.10 -0.31
C SER A 268 2.98 15.13 -0.94
N GLU A 269 3.22 15.51 -2.20
CA GLU A 269 2.22 16.19 -3.03
C GLU A 269 1.00 15.27 -3.33
N SER A 270 1.13 13.98 -3.04
CA SER A 270 0.04 13.01 -2.98
C SER A 270 -0.84 13.29 -1.75
N PRO A 271 -2.12 12.90 -1.76
CA PRO A 271 -3.01 13.05 -0.61
C PRO A 271 -2.59 12.22 0.63
N ARG A 272 -1.49 11.49 0.57
CA ARG A 272 -1.05 10.58 1.63
C ARG A 272 0.42 10.80 1.93
N ASP A 273 0.69 11.05 3.20
CA ASP A 273 2.05 11.11 3.72
C ASP A 273 2.57 9.70 4.00
N THR A 274 3.88 9.50 3.90
CA THR A 274 4.53 8.23 4.19
C THR A 274 5.22 8.30 5.54
N LEU A 275 5.00 7.30 6.37
CA LEU A 275 5.60 7.13 7.67
C LEU A 275 6.47 5.86 7.66
N VAL A 276 7.71 5.98 8.15
CA VAL A 276 8.66 4.88 8.30
C VAL A 276 9.07 4.76 9.75
N LEU A 277 8.79 3.61 10.33
CA LEU A 277 9.05 3.30 11.73
C LEU A 277 9.95 2.05 11.83
N ARG A 278 10.80 2.01 12.87
CA ARG A 278 11.60 0.84 13.21
C ARG A 278 11.33 0.41 14.65
N LYS A 279 11.06 -0.87 14.88
CA LYS A 279 10.95 -1.44 16.22
C LYS A 279 12.32 -1.41 16.90
N GLN A 280 12.38 -0.80 18.07
CA GLN A 280 13.54 -0.83 18.94
C GLN A 280 13.64 -2.16 19.70
#